data_764ee7e26ce010bbaa5601e8c0f1b8f3
#
_entry.id   764ee7e26ce010bbaa5601e8c0f1b8f3
#
_cell.length_a   1.000
_cell.length_b   1.000
_cell.length_c   1.000
_cell.angle_alpha   90.00
_cell.angle_beta   90.00
_cell.angle_gamma   90.00
#
_symmetry.space_group_name_H-M   'P 1'
#
loop_
_entity.id
_entity.type
_entity.pdbx_description
1 polymer ?
#
loop_
_entity_poly.entity_id
_entity_poly.type
_entity_poly.pdbx_seq_one_letter_code
_entity_poly.pdbx_strand_id
1 'polypeptide(L)'
;MDGFKAIDRKQKYLVTGTPCQIDSFRRYIRKFKKEENFILMDFFCHGVPSMLMWKKYIKEVKKTIGKITYLSWRNKVINCHDMKTMIIDNEKIDWHDSYNLLVKGEKGYYNSRLSQGDVFYRLFLSDTCLGKACYEKCKFKYDRSSADIRIGDLWGRMYKHNEDGVSAAVAFTQRGWELLHECNLEIVEHSFDVVAEGQMKEMPICDELYKRMKILLQRDDLDINQIYRQLLIALKYRKVMNRLKHPVRTMKNILKKIGK
;
A
#
# COMPACT_ATOMS: atom_id res chain seq x y z
N MET A 1 15.64 -14.99 -8.01
CA MET A 1 16.64 -15.22 -9.08
C MET A 1 16.16 -16.18 -10.15
N ASP A 2 15.28 -17.12 -9.84
CA ASP A 2 14.84 -18.12 -10.81
C ASP A 2 14.03 -17.55 -11.98
N GLY A 3 13.26 -16.50 -11.77
CA GLY A 3 12.58 -15.79 -12.86
C GLY A 3 13.50 -15.21 -13.92
N PHE A 4 14.73 -14.84 -13.58
CA PHE A 4 15.71 -14.34 -14.56
C PHE A 4 16.28 -15.43 -15.46
N LYS A 5 16.33 -16.68 -14.97
CA LYS A 5 16.79 -17.82 -15.74
C LYS A 5 15.79 -18.26 -16.80
N ALA A 6 14.50 -18.00 -16.55
CA ALA A 6 13.40 -18.35 -17.46
C ALA A 6 13.16 -17.32 -18.58
N ILE A 7 13.90 -16.20 -18.62
CA ILE A 7 13.73 -15.16 -19.62
C ILE A 7 14.30 -15.61 -20.97
N ASP A 8 13.41 -15.84 -21.92
CA ASP A 8 13.80 -16.01 -23.32
C ASP A 8 14.11 -14.63 -23.94
N ARG A 9 15.31 -14.48 -24.48
CA ARG A 9 15.79 -13.22 -25.08
C ARG A 9 15.06 -12.81 -26.36
N LYS A 10 14.23 -13.67 -26.91
CA LYS A 10 13.45 -13.42 -28.14
C LYS A 10 12.01 -12.97 -27.85
N GLN A 11 11.55 -13.12 -26.62
CA GLN A 11 10.18 -12.78 -26.23
C GLN A 11 10.10 -11.39 -25.62
N LYS A 12 8.91 -10.78 -25.71
CA LYS A 12 8.57 -9.54 -25.00
C LYS A 12 7.92 -9.88 -23.65
N TYR A 13 8.24 -9.11 -22.64
CA TYR A 13 7.78 -9.32 -21.26
C TYR A 13 7.23 -8.03 -20.66
N LEU A 14 6.12 -8.14 -19.97
CA LEU A 14 5.68 -7.14 -19.01
C LEU A 14 6.22 -7.53 -17.63
N VAL A 15 7.01 -6.66 -17.02
CA VAL A 15 7.55 -6.86 -15.66
C VAL A 15 6.93 -5.86 -14.72
N THR A 16 6.26 -6.37 -13.68
CA THR A 16 5.62 -5.55 -12.65
C THR A 16 6.35 -5.68 -11.32
N GLY A 17 6.36 -4.60 -10.55
CA GLY A 17 6.99 -4.61 -9.23
C GLY A 17 6.90 -3.29 -8.50
N THR A 18 7.45 -3.23 -7.28
CA THR A 18 7.61 -1.96 -6.58
C THR A 18 8.57 -1.06 -7.37
N PRO A 19 8.44 0.28 -7.27
CA PRO A 19 9.30 1.19 -8.05
C PRO A 19 10.81 0.94 -7.86
N CYS A 20 11.23 0.57 -6.65
CA CYS A 20 12.63 0.25 -6.38
C CYS A 20 13.09 -1.10 -6.99
N GLN A 21 12.19 -2.08 -7.10
CA GLN A 21 12.46 -3.33 -7.81
C GLN A 21 12.56 -3.09 -9.32
N ILE A 22 11.65 -2.29 -9.86
CA ILE A 22 11.65 -1.91 -11.28
C ILE A 22 12.92 -1.13 -11.64
N ASP A 23 13.38 -0.18 -10.81
CA ASP A 23 14.65 0.51 -11.03
C ASP A 23 15.84 -0.46 -11.06
N SER A 24 15.87 -1.39 -10.11
CA SER A 24 16.93 -2.40 -10.07
C SER A 24 16.92 -3.31 -11.32
N PHE A 25 15.72 -3.69 -11.75
CA PHE A 25 15.56 -4.50 -12.96
C PHE A 25 15.93 -3.71 -14.22
N ARG A 26 15.53 -2.44 -14.35
CA ARG A 26 15.92 -1.58 -15.47
C ARG A 26 17.44 -1.45 -15.59
N ARG A 27 18.13 -1.24 -14.47
CA ARG A 27 19.62 -1.22 -14.47
C ARG A 27 20.22 -2.55 -14.93
N TYR A 28 19.61 -3.66 -14.55
CA TYR A 28 20.04 -4.99 -14.96
C TYR A 28 19.91 -5.18 -16.46
N ILE A 29 18.73 -4.94 -17.05
CA ILE A 29 18.49 -5.13 -18.49
C ILE A 29 19.31 -4.17 -19.36
N ARG A 30 19.55 -2.94 -18.91
CA ARG A 30 20.46 -1.98 -19.56
C ARG A 30 21.86 -2.52 -19.70
N LYS A 31 22.38 -3.13 -18.64
CA LYS A 31 23.72 -3.73 -18.67
C LYS A 31 23.87 -4.79 -19.76
N PHE A 32 22.79 -5.47 -20.11
CA PHE A 32 22.76 -6.52 -21.14
C PHE A 32 22.19 -6.04 -22.48
N LYS A 33 21.91 -4.74 -22.63
CA LYS A 33 21.34 -4.14 -23.86
C LYS A 33 20.08 -4.87 -24.34
N LYS A 34 19.11 -5.07 -23.43
CA LYS A 34 17.87 -5.84 -23.64
C LYS A 34 16.60 -5.09 -23.25
N GLU A 35 16.67 -3.75 -23.18
CA GLU A 35 15.51 -2.95 -22.76
C GLU A 35 14.32 -3.08 -23.71
N GLU A 36 14.58 -3.28 -24.99
CA GLU A 36 13.54 -3.40 -26.02
C GLU A 36 12.58 -4.57 -25.81
N ASN A 37 13.00 -5.60 -25.07
CA ASN A 37 12.19 -6.79 -24.82
C ASN A 37 11.27 -6.65 -23.59
N PHE A 38 11.38 -5.55 -22.83
CA PHE A 38 10.68 -5.41 -21.55
C PHE A 38 9.86 -4.12 -21.51
N ILE A 39 8.59 -4.24 -21.13
CA ILE A 39 7.78 -3.15 -20.61
C ILE A 39 7.86 -3.21 -19.10
N LEU A 40 8.20 -2.11 -18.45
CA LEU A 40 8.34 -2.02 -17.01
C LEU A 40 7.18 -1.26 -16.42
N MET A 41 6.47 -1.88 -15.48
CA MET A 41 5.32 -1.29 -14.81
C MET A 41 5.55 -1.25 -13.30
N ASP A 42 5.41 -0.08 -12.69
CA ASP A 42 5.37 0.08 -11.25
C ASP A 42 3.99 0.59 -10.78
N PHE A 43 3.86 0.89 -9.50
CA PHE A 43 2.64 1.44 -8.92
C PHE A 43 2.95 2.57 -7.94
N PHE A 44 1.94 3.41 -7.64
CA PHE A 44 2.07 4.39 -6.57
C PHE A 44 2.30 3.66 -5.24
N CYS A 45 3.55 3.70 -4.78
CA CYS A 45 4.00 2.87 -3.68
C CYS A 45 3.97 3.62 -2.35
N HIS A 46 3.11 3.18 -1.43
CA HIS A 46 3.10 3.66 -0.05
C HIS A 46 4.39 3.29 0.70
N GLY A 47 4.86 2.07 0.53
CA GLY A 47 6.04 1.48 1.17
C GLY A 47 5.87 -0.02 1.32
N VAL A 48 6.89 -0.69 1.83
CA VAL A 48 6.85 -2.12 2.13
C VAL A 48 6.76 -2.30 3.64
N PRO A 49 5.79 -3.04 4.17
CA PRO A 49 5.67 -3.26 5.61
C PRO A 49 6.87 -4.01 6.16
N SER A 50 7.25 -3.73 7.39
CA SER A 50 8.31 -4.44 8.10
C SER A 50 7.97 -5.92 8.24
N MET A 51 8.92 -6.80 7.89
CA MET A 51 8.76 -8.24 8.09
C MET A 51 8.59 -8.63 9.57
N LEU A 52 9.16 -7.86 10.50
CA LEU A 52 8.93 -8.07 11.94
C LEU A 52 7.48 -7.81 12.31
N MET A 53 6.91 -6.71 11.82
CA MET A 53 5.49 -6.40 12.01
C MET A 53 4.61 -7.52 11.44
N TRP A 54 4.87 -7.93 10.20
CA TRP A 54 4.13 -8.98 9.54
C TRP A 54 4.19 -10.30 10.30
N LYS A 55 5.37 -10.75 10.72
CA LYS A 55 5.55 -11.99 11.49
C LYS A 55 4.75 -11.97 12.80
N LYS A 56 4.77 -10.87 13.54
CA LYS A 56 4.01 -10.72 14.78
C LYS A 56 2.49 -10.71 14.54
N TYR A 57 2.04 -10.01 13.50
CA TYR A 57 0.63 -9.99 13.13
C TYR A 57 0.12 -11.39 12.76
N ILE A 58 0.83 -12.10 11.88
CA ILE A 58 0.47 -13.46 11.47
C ILE A 58 0.54 -14.46 12.65
N LYS A 59 1.46 -14.27 13.57
CA LYS A 59 1.53 -15.09 14.80
C LYS A 59 0.23 -14.94 15.61
N GLU A 60 -0.32 -13.73 15.68
CA GLU A 60 -1.57 -13.47 16.38
C GLU A 60 -2.78 -14.07 15.66
N VAL A 61 -2.89 -13.87 14.34
CA VAL A 61 -3.96 -14.44 13.52
C VAL A 61 -3.97 -15.97 13.63
N LYS A 62 -2.80 -16.62 13.61
CA LYS A 62 -2.67 -18.08 13.76
C LYS A 62 -3.26 -18.63 15.06
N LYS A 63 -3.29 -17.87 16.14
CA LYS A 63 -3.90 -18.33 17.40
C LYS A 63 -5.38 -18.66 17.22
N THR A 64 -6.07 -17.92 16.36
CA THR A 64 -7.51 -18.08 16.09
C THR A 64 -7.78 -19.15 15.04
N ILE A 65 -7.06 -19.12 13.91
CA ILE A 65 -7.39 -19.94 12.73
C ILE A 65 -6.48 -21.14 12.48
N GLY A 66 -5.46 -21.32 13.30
CA GLY A 66 -4.47 -22.41 13.13
C GLY A 66 -3.47 -22.14 12.00
N LYS A 67 -2.98 -23.20 11.37
CA LYS A 67 -2.01 -23.09 10.27
C LYS A 67 -2.67 -22.43 9.05
N ILE A 68 -1.99 -21.41 8.52
CA ILE A 68 -2.49 -20.64 7.38
C ILE A 68 -2.30 -21.42 6.08
N THR A 69 -3.36 -21.48 5.28
CA THR A 69 -3.41 -22.16 3.98
C THR A 69 -3.60 -21.17 2.83
N TYR A 70 -4.21 -20.00 3.08
CA TYR A 70 -4.45 -18.97 2.07
C TYR A 70 -4.40 -17.58 2.70
N LEU A 71 -3.96 -16.59 1.90
CA LEU A 71 -3.90 -15.21 2.31
C LEU A 71 -4.08 -14.29 1.09
N SER A 72 -4.91 -13.27 1.24
CA SER A 72 -5.15 -12.26 0.22
C SER A 72 -5.35 -10.89 0.83
N TRP A 73 -4.60 -9.89 0.34
CA TRP A 73 -4.79 -8.48 0.65
C TRP A 73 -5.72 -7.84 -0.37
N ARG A 74 -6.47 -6.81 0.05
CA ARG A 74 -7.40 -6.06 -0.80
C ARG A 74 -8.33 -7.00 -1.60
N ASN A 75 -8.79 -7.99 -0.92
CA ASN A 75 -9.52 -9.12 -1.50
C ASN A 75 -10.94 -8.72 -1.98
N LYS A 76 -11.49 -7.60 -1.48
CA LYS A 76 -12.86 -7.13 -1.74
C LYS A 76 -13.96 -8.12 -1.33
N VAL A 77 -13.64 -9.16 -0.56
CA VAL A 77 -14.61 -10.07 0.05
C VAL A 77 -15.08 -9.50 1.37
N ILE A 78 -16.39 -9.29 1.52
CA ILE A 78 -16.99 -8.70 2.71
C ILE A 78 -17.31 -9.76 3.75
N ASN A 79 -18.07 -10.79 3.34
CA ASN A 79 -18.47 -11.89 4.18
C ASN A 79 -18.12 -13.20 3.48
N CYS A 80 -17.61 -14.15 4.23
CA CYS A 80 -17.36 -15.51 3.76
C CYS A 80 -18.11 -16.44 4.70
N HIS A 81 -19.33 -16.80 4.36
CA HIS A 81 -20.19 -17.65 5.20
C HIS A 81 -19.81 -19.12 5.12
N ASP A 82 -19.29 -19.56 3.99
CA ASP A 82 -18.86 -20.94 3.80
C ASP A 82 -17.43 -21.00 3.25
N MET A 83 -16.54 -21.58 4.04
CA MET A 83 -15.14 -21.78 3.67
C MET A 83 -14.93 -22.74 2.51
N LYS A 84 -15.89 -23.63 2.21
CA LYS A 84 -15.78 -24.60 1.12
C LYS A 84 -16.16 -24.00 -0.21
N THR A 85 -17.16 -23.13 -0.23
CA THR A 85 -17.76 -22.61 -1.46
C THR A 85 -17.35 -21.17 -1.77
N MET A 86 -16.77 -20.43 -0.80
CA MET A 86 -16.48 -18.99 -0.95
C MET A 86 -17.70 -18.21 -1.46
N ILE A 87 -18.88 -18.47 -0.89
CA ILE A 87 -20.06 -17.68 -1.21
C ILE A 87 -19.78 -16.25 -0.74
N ILE A 88 -19.65 -15.37 -1.71
CA ILE A 88 -19.49 -13.94 -1.50
C ILE A 88 -20.91 -13.41 -1.41
N ASP A 89 -21.28 -12.84 -0.27
CA ASP A 89 -22.48 -12.04 -0.19
C ASP A 89 -22.35 -10.88 -1.16
N ASN A 90 -23.39 -10.63 -1.97
CA ASN A 90 -23.45 -9.61 -3.00
C ASN A 90 -23.47 -8.17 -2.43
N GLU A 91 -23.04 -7.94 -1.21
CA GLU A 91 -22.85 -6.59 -0.71
C GLU A 91 -21.67 -5.93 -1.43
N LYS A 92 -21.95 -4.90 -2.22
CA LYS A 92 -20.96 -4.08 -2.88
C LYS A 92 -20.18 -3.31 -1.82
N ILE A 93 -18.89 -3.59 -1.65
CA ILE A 93 -18.01 -2.78 -0.78
C ILE A 93 -17.72 -1.50 -1.52
N ASP A 94 -17.85 -0.36 -0.84
CA ASP A 94 -17.23 0.88 -1.29
C ASP A 94 -15.74 0.64 -1.54
N TRP A 95 -15.27 0.92 -2.73
CA TRP A 95 -13.88 0.70 -3.11
C TRP A 95 -12.88 1.46 -2.21
N HIS A 96 -13.32 2.54 -1.56
CA HIS A 96 -12.54 3.26 -0.56
C HIS A 96 -12.28 2.43 0.71
N ASP A 97 -13.14 1.47 1.04
CA ASP A 97 -12.97 0.55 2.17
C ASP A 97 -12.36 -0.80 1.75
N SER A 98 -11.67 -0.84 0.64
CA SER A 98 -11.05 -2.06 0.08
C SER A 98 -9.75 -2.49 0.78
N TYR A 99 -9.30 -1.79 1.82
CA TYR A 99 -8.17 -2.22 2.64
C TYR A 99 -8.58 -3.33 3.59
N ASN A 100 -8.74 -4.53 3.06
CA ASN A 100 -9.08 -5.73 3.82
C ASN A 100 -8.03 -6.83 3.67
N LEU A 101 -7.97 -7.70 4.67
CA LEU A 101 -7.16 -8.90 4.68
C LEU A 101 -8.05 -10.10 4.89
N LEU A 102 -7.95 -11.09 4.01
CA LEU A 102 -8.56 -12.41 4.17
C LEU A 102 -7.47 -13.44 4.37
N VAL A 103 -7.55 -14.17 5.48
CA VAL A 103 -6.65 -15.28 5.80
C VAL A 103 -7.48 -16.51 6.09
N LYS A 104 -7.16 -17.64 5.45
CA LYS A 104 -7.78 -18.94 5.74
C LYS A 104 -6.78 -19.83 6.48
N GLY A 105 -7.27 -20.58 7.42
CA GLY A 105 -6.50 -21.55 8.17
C GLY A 105 -7.28 -22.85 8.35
N GLU A 106 -6.63 -23.81 9.03
CA GLU A 106 -7.21 -25.15 9.28
C GLU A 106 -8.48 -25.11 10.14
N LYS A 107 -8.60 -24.11 11.03
CA LYS A 107 -9.71 -23.99 12.01
C LYS A 107 -10.74 -22.93 11.66
N GLY A 108 -10.57 -22.24 10.53
CA GLY A 108 -11.48 -21.17 10.15
C GLY A 108 -10.81 -20.12 9.26
N TYR A 109 -11.42 -18.94 9.22
CA TYR A 109 -10.89 -17.80 8.47
C TYR A 109 -10.90 -16.52 9.34
N TYR A 110 -10.05 -15.59 8.96
CA TYR A 110 -9.95 -14.25 9.52
C TYR A 110 -10.14 -13.26 8.37
N ASN A 111 -11.15 -12.40 8.47
CA ASN A 111 -11.38 -11.31 7.55
C ASN A 111 -11.50 -10.02 8.33
N SER A 112 -10.71 -9.02 8.00
CA SER A 112 -10.68 -7.75 8.71
C SER A 112 -10.34 -6.59 7.77
N ARG A 113 -10.97 -5.44 8.00
CA ARG A 113 -10.78 -4.22 7.22
C ARG A 113 -10.16 -3.10 8.03
N LEU A 114 -9.53 -2.14 7.36
CA LEU A 114 -9.00 -0.92 7.99
C LEU A 114 -10.11 -0.18 8.76
N SER A 115 -11.31 -0.04 8.19
CA SER A 115 -12.47 0.58 8.82
C SER A 115 -12.91 -0.14 10.10
N GLN A 116 -12.80 -1.45 10.13
CA GLN A 116 -13.08 -2.31 11.29
C GLN A 116 -11.95 -2.32 12.33
N GLY A 117 -10.85 -1.62 12.07
CA GLY A 117 -9.75 -1.50 13.00
C GLY A 117 -8.63 -2.52 12.81
N ASP A 118 -8.50 -3.12 11.64
CA ASP A 118 -7.43 -4.07 11.38
C ASP A 118 -6.05 -3.51 11.75
N VAL A 119 -5.33 -4.25 12.59
CA VAL A 119 -4.07 -3.80 13.18
C VAL A 119 -2.94 -3.75 12.15
N PHE A 120 -2.94 -4.67 11.15
CA PHE A 120 -1.93 -4.64 10.10
C PHE A 120 -2.03 -3.37 9.28
N TYR A 121 -3.23 -3.05 8.76
CA TYR A 121 -3.42 -1.84 7.95
C TYR A 121 -3.20 -0.57 8.74
N ARG A 122 -3.64 -0.51 10.00
CA ARG A 122 -3.42 0.66 10.86
C ARG A 122 -1.95 0.92 11.15
N LEU A 123 -1.16 -0.12 11.40
CA LEU A 123 0.29 -0.02 11.57
C LEU A 123 0.99 0.33 10.25
N PHE A 124 0.60 -0.30 9.15
CA PHE A 124 1.17 -0.06 7.83
C PHE A 124 0.94 1.37 7.35
N LEU A 125 -0.32 1.83 7.39
CA LEU A 125 -0.71 3.16 6.91
C LEU A 125 -0.37 4.29 7.90
N SER A 126 0.13 3.97 9.10
CA SER A 126 0.65 4.98 10.03
C SER A 126 2.03 5.50 9.68
N ASP A 127 2.68 4.94 8.66
CA ASP A 127 4.07 5.24 8.26
C ASP A 127 5.13 4.92 9.32
N THR A 128 4.79 4.17 10.37
CA THR A 128 5.71 3.90 11.48
C THR A 128 6.34 2.51 11.45
N CYS A 129 5.85 1.63 10.60
CA CYS A 129 6.25 0.22 10.55
C CYS A 129 6.65 -0.24 9.14
N LEU A 130 7.19 0.65 8.32
CA LEU A 130 7.72 0.29 7.00
C LEU A 130 9.15 -0.26 7.10
N GLY A 131 9.63 -0.84 6.01
CA GLY A 131 11.01 -1.30 5.91
C GLY A 131 12.01 -0.14 5.92
N LYS A 132 13.20 -0.38 6.48
CA LYS A 132 14.25 0.63 6.64
C LYS A 132 14.55 1.41 5.35
N ALA A 133 14.63 0.70 4.20
CA ALA A 133 14.92 1.33 2.92
C ALA A 133 13.86 2.35 2.47
N CYS A 134 12.60 2.24 2.93
CA CYS A 134 11.54 3.18 2.62
C CYS A 134 11.76 4.55 3.29
N TYR A 135 12.45 4.58 4.44
CA TYR A 135 12.79 5.82 5.16
C TYR A 135 14.12 6.44 4.72
N GLU A 136 15.07 5.62 4.32
CA GLU A 136 16.46 6.10 4.14
C GLU A 136 16.85 6.26 2.68
N LYS A 137 16.25 5.49 1.77
CA LYS A 137 16.75 5.33 0.39
C LYS A 137 15.69 5.40 -0.69
N CYS A 138 14.43 5.66 -0.37
CA CYS A 138 13.38 5.71 -1.38
C CYS A 138 13.55 6.93 -2.28
N LYS A 139 13.61 6.71 -3.60
CA LYS A 139 13.76 7.75 -4.62
C LYS A 139 12.53 7.88 -5.53
N PHE A 140 11.51 7.05 -5.30
CA PHE A 140 10.46 6.76 -6.28
C PHE A 140 9.07 7.17 -5.82
N LYS A 141 8.98 8.19 -4.97
CA LYS A 141 7.69 8.74 -4.58
C LYS A 141 7.15 9.67 -5.66
N TYR A 142 5.82 9.75 -5.73
CA TYR A 142 5.03 10.68 -6.51
C TYR A 142 5.36 10.63 -8.01
N ASP A 143 6.10 11.62 -8.53
CA ASP A 143 6.46 11.83 -9.93
C ASP A 143 7.75 11.11 -10.36
N ARG A 144 8.39 10.38 -9.48
CA ARG A 144 9.68 9.72 -9.77
C ARG A 144 9.51 8.24 -10.01
N SER A 145 9.79 7.80 -11.22
CA SER A 145 9.76 6.40 -11.62
C SER A 145 10.87 6.07 -12.60
N SER A 146 11.31 4.81 -12.57
CA SER A 146 12.13 4.19 -13.61
C SER A 146 11.32 3.20 -14.45
N ALA A 147 10.00 3.13 -14.28
CA ALA A 147 9.11 2.31 -15.09
C ALA A 147 8.77 3.00 -16.42
N ASP A 148 8.16 2.27 -17.34
CA ASP A 148 7.52 2.83 -18.53
C ASP A 148 6.13 3.36 -18.18
N ILE A 149 5.41 2.62 -17.30
CA ILE A 149 4.07 2.95 -16.84
C ILE A 149 4.01 2.80 -15.32
N ARG A 150 3.33 3.74 -14.65
CA ARG A 150 2.88 3.61 -13.26
C ARG A 150 1.38 3.49 -13.20
N ILE A 151 0.88 2.56 -12.41
CA ILE A 151 -0.55 2.37 -12.17
C ILE A 151 -0.89 2.61 -10.69
N GLY A 152 -2.17 2.77 -10.40
CA GLY A 152 -2.69 2.85 -9.03
C GLY A 152 -4.18 3.09 -8.99
N ASP A 153 -4.74 3.17 -7.79
CA ASP A 153 -6.09 3.68 -7.61
C ASP A 153 -6.06 5.21 -7.67
N LEU A 154 -7.04 5.82 -8.34
CA LEU A 154 -7.20 7.26 -8.35
C LEU A 154 -7.97 7.70 -7.10
N TRP A 155 -7.25 8.06 -6.04
CA TRP A 155 -7.82 8.45 -4.74
C TRP A 155 -8.40 9.87 -4.72
N GLY A 156 -8.23 10.63 -5.81
CA GLY A 156 -8.61 12.01 -5.91
C GLY A 156 -10.13 12.26 -5.78
N ARG A 157 -10.48 13.50 -5.46
CA ARG A 157 -11.86 13.91 -5.23
C ARG A 157 -12.74 13.90 -6.48
N MET A 158 -12.11 13.97 -7.67
CA MET A 158 -12.82 14.06 -8.95
C MET A 158 -13.76 12.88 -9.19
N TYR A 159 -13.31 11.67 -8.88
CA TYR A 159 -14.06 10.43 -9.10
C TYR A 159 -14.56 9.76 -7.81
N LYS A 160 -14.62 10.50 -6.70
CA LYS A 160 -14.97 9.92 -5.38
C LYS A 160 -16.36 9.28 -5.32
N HIS A 161 -17.26 9.64 -6.22
CA HIS A 161 -18.61 9.09 -6.30
C HIS A 161 -18.76 7.97 -7.33
N ASN A 162 -17.68 7.61 -8.02
CA ASN A 162 -17.69 6.45 -8.90
C ASN A 162 -17.60 5.19 -8.03
N GLU A 163 -18.66 4.38 -8.04
CA GLU A 163 -18.77 3.20 -7.19
C GLU A 163 -17.89 2.03 -7.64
N ASP A 164 -17.50 1.99 -8.91
CA ASP A 164 -16.63 0.95 -9.45
C ASP A 164 -15.14 1.26 -9.21
N GLY A 165 -14.84 2.52 -8.86
CA GLY A 165 -13.48 3.06 -8.75
C GLY A 165 -12.88 3.40 -10.11
N VAL A 166 -11.83 4.21 -10.09
CA VAL A 166 -11.08 4.62 -11.29
C VAL A 166 -9.61 4.30 -11.09
N SER A 167 -9.00 3.70 -12.09
CA SER A 167 -7.56 3.45 -12.11
C SER A 167 -6.80 4.70 -12.56
N ALA A 168 -5.69 4.98 -11.90
CA ALA A 168 -4.71 5.97 -12.32
C ALA A 168 -3.63 5.29 -13.18
N ALA A 169 -3.25 5.91 -14.30
CA ALA A 169 -2.11 5.50 -15.09
C ALA A 169 -1.24 6.72 -15.45
N VAL A 170 0.07 6.55 -15.39
CA VAL A 170 1.05 7.60 -15.76
C VAL A 170 2.11 6.98 -16.66
N ALA A 171 2.27 7.50 -17.87
CA ALA A 171 3.36 7.14 -18.75
C ALA A 171 4.61 7.96 -18.42
N PHE A 172 5.74 7.30 -18.18
CA PHE A 172 7.05 7.93 -17.93
C PHE A 172 7.99 7.86 -19.14
N THR A 173 7.62 7.07 -20.16
CA THR A 173 8.37 6.95 -21.42
C THR A 173 7.40 7.01 -22.60
N GLN A 174 7.92 7.40 -23.78
CA GLN A 174 7.15 7.37 -25.03
C GLN A 174 6.52 5.99 -25.27
N ARG A 175 7.27 4.94 -25.06
CA ARG A 175 6.81 3.56 -25.20
C ARG A 175 5.67 3.19 -24.21
N GLY A 176 5.72 3.72 -22.99
CA GLY A 176 4.63 3.55 -22.02
C GLY A 176 3.36 4.29 -22.46
N TRP A 177 3.52 5.48 -23.04
CA TRP A 177 2.42 6.25 -23.59
C TRP A 177 1.76 5.54 -24.78
N GLU A 178 2.55 5.07 -25.73
CA GLU A 178 2.09 4.31 -26.90
C GLU A 178 1.29 3.07 -26.46
N LEU A 179 1.83 2.30 -25.52
CA LEU A 179 1.16 1.09 -25.02
C LEU A 179 -0.21 1.40 -24.41
N LEU A 180 -0.34 2.46 -23.61
CA LEU A 180 -1.62 2.84 -23.02
C LEU A 180 -2.66 3.18 -24.10
N HIS A 181 -2.27 3.81 -25.21
CA HIS A 181 -3.17 4.19 -26.30
C HIS A 181 -3.47 3.04 -27.28
N GLU A 182 -2.57 2.06 -27.38
CA GLU A 182 -2.80 0.84 -28.15
C GLU A 182 -3.75 -0.16 -27.46
N CYS A 183 -3.87 -0.07 -26.13
CA CYS A 183 -4.79 -0.91 -25.38
C CYS A 183 -6.25 -0.44 -25.58
N ASN A 184 -7.19 -1.37 -25.62
CA ASN A 184 -8.63 -1.05 -25.66
C ASN A 184 -9.12 -0.61 -24.26
N LEU A 185 -8.74 0.59 -23.86
CA LEU A 185 -9.07 1.20 -22.57
C LEU A 185 -9.85 2.50 -22.79
N GLU A 186 -10.80 2.77 -21.93
CA GLU A 186 -11.40 4.10 -21.82
C GLU A 186 -10.45 4.99 -21.01
N ILE A 187 -9.78 5.93 -21.68
CA ILE A 187 -8.78 6.82 -21.09
C ILE A 187 -9.29 8.24 -21.10
N VAL A 188 -9.23 8.89 -19.95
CA VAL A 188 -9.46 10.33 -19.79
C VAL A 188 -8.18 10.98 -19.28
N GLU A 189 -7.62 11.87 -20.07
CA GLU A 189 -6.39 12.57 -19.71
C GLU A 189 -6.64 13.66 -18.66
N HIS A 190 -5.76 13.68 -17.66
CA HIS A 190 -5.76 14.69 -16.60
C HIS A 190 -4.34 15.17 -16.31
N SER A 191 -4.24 16.32 -15.65
CA SER A 191 -2.95 16.77 -15.12
C SER A 191 -2.42 15.77 -14.09
N PHE A 192 -1.10 15.66 -13.98
CA PHE A 192 -0.45 14.75 -13.03
C PHE A 192 -0.93 14.94 -11.59
N ASP A 193 -1.16 16.19 -11.16
CA ASP A 193 -1.64 16.51 -9.80
C ASP A 193 -3.03 15.94 -9.52
N VAL A 194 -3.90 15.83 -10.52
CA VAL A 194 -5.21 15.19 -10.41
C VAL A 194 -5.05 13.67 -10.30
N VAL A 195 -4.24 13.08 -11.19
CA VAL A 195 -4.00 11.62 -11.23
C VAL A 195 -3.32 11.14 -9.94
N ALA A 196 -2.41 11.93 -9.39
CA ALA A 196 -1.64 11.60 -8.19
C ALA A 196 -2.24 12.16 -6.89
N GLU A 197 -3.45 12.74 -6.93
CA GLU A 197 -4.11 13.23 -5.72
C GLU A 197 -4.32 12.09 -4.71
N GLY A 198 -3.94 12.31 -3.46
CA GLY A 198 -4.01 11.30 -2.40
C GLY A 198 -2.84 10.33 -2.34
N GLN A 199 -1.95 10.34 -3.33
CA GLN A 199 -0.75 9.50 -3.34
C GLN A 199 0.36 10.09 -2.44
N MET A 200 1.22 9.21 -1.91
CA MET A 200 2.32 9.62 -1.05
C MET A 200 3.38 10.40 -1.85
N LYS A 201 3.60 11.68 -1.51
CA LYS A 201 4.49 12.60 -2.22
C LYS A 201 5.96 12.44 -1.85
N GLU A 202 6.24 12.13 -0.59
CA GLU A 202 7.60 12.10 -0.03
C GLU A 202 7.86 10.82 0.75
N MET A 203 9.13 10.58 1.06
CA MET A 203 9.50 9.49 1.97
C MET A 203 8.87 9.71 3.35
N PRO A 204 8.49 8.64 4.06
CA PRO A 204 8.12 8.74 5.46
C PRO A 204 9.31 9.24 6.29
N ILE A 205 9.00 10.01 7.33
CA ILE A 205 10.03 10.62 8.19
C ILE A 205 10.56 9.57 9.18
N CYS A 206 11.88 9.47 9.28
CA CYS A 206 12.55 8.67 10.30
C CYS A 206 12.57 9.43 11.64
N ASP A 207 11.38 9.60 12.24
CA ASP A 207 11.20 10.31 13.51
C ASP A 207 11.36 9.39 14.74
N GLU A 208 11.24 9.97 15.94
CA GLU A 208 11.32 9.22 17.20
C GLU A 208 10.22 8.16 17.34
N LEU A 209 9.06 8.37 16.71
CA LEU A 209 7.99 7.39 16.71
C LEU A 209 8.37 6.13 15.91
N TYR A 210 8.96 6.31 14.73
CA TYR A 210 9.51 5.20 13.94
C TYR A 210 10.59 4.44 14.72
N LYS A 211 11.55 5.16 15.33
CA LYS A 211 12.62 4.54 16.12
C LYS A 211 12.05 3.72 17.27
N ARG A 212 11.09 4.28 18.01
CA ARG A 212 10.40 3.57 19.09
C ARG A 212 9.68 2.33 18.59
N MET A 213 8.90 2.42 17.50
CA MET A 213 8.18 1.29 16.93
C MET A 213 9.13 0.18 16.46
N LYS A 214 10.27 0.54 15.87
CA LYS A 214 11.32 -0.42 15.50
C LYS A 214 11.83 -1.22 16.71
N ILE A 215 12.08 -0.55 17.85
CA ILE A 215 12.50 -1.22 19.09
C ILE A 215 11.40 -2.15 19.60
N LEU A 216 10.15 -1.69 19.65
CA LEU A 216 9.02 -2.49 20.12
C LEU A 216 8.79 -3.74 19.25
N LEU A 217 8.98 -3.62 17.95
CA LEU A 217 8.86 -4.76 17.03
C LEU A 217 9.95 -5.82 17.23
N GLN A 218 11.11 -5.46 17.77
CA GLN A 218 12.20 -6.39 18.08
C GLN A 218 12.00 -7.15 19.41
N ARG A 219 11.11 -6.70 20.27
CA ARG A 219 10.84 -7.33 21.57
C ARG A 219 9.97 -8.57 21.40
N ASP A 220 10.47 -9.74 21.81
CA ASP A 220 9.75 -11.01 21.70
C ASP A 220 8.63 -11.18 22.74
N ASP A 221 8.71 -10.47 23.85
CA ASP A 221 7.70 -10.44 24.91
C ASP A 221 6.43 -9.64 24.57
N LEU A 222 6.44 -8.84 23.48
CA LEU A 222 5.29 -8.06 23.05
C LEU A 222 4.61 -8.68 21.82
N ASP A 223 3.30 -8.84 21.91
CA ASP A 223 2.47 -9.16 20.76
C ASP A 223 2.12 -7.90 19.92
N ILE A 224 1.54 -8.12 18.75
CA ILE A 224 1.24 -7.01 17.81
C ILE A 224 0.17 -6.06 18.35
N ASN A 225 -0.78 -6.54 19.16
CA ASN A 225 -1.84 -5.72 19.76
C ASN A 225 -1.28 -4.81 20.85
N GLN A 226 -0.36 -5.32 21.66
CA GLN A 226 0.36 -4.54 22.66
C GLN A 226 1.19 -3.44 22.00
N ILE A 227 1.90 -3.75 20.92
CA ILE A 227 2.67 -2.78 20.13
C ILE A 227 1.73 -1.72 19.53
N TYR A 228 0.59 -2.12 18.98
CA TYR A 228 -0.40 -1.19 18.44
C TYR A 228 -0.96 -0.24 19.51
N ARG A 229 -1.25 -0.74 20.72
CA ARG A 229 -1.67 0.12 21.85
C ARG A 229 -0.62 1.19 22.18
N GLN A 230 0.68 0.82 22.17
CA GLN A 230 1.77 1.78 22.35
C GLN A 230 1.81 2.85 21.27
N LEU A 231 1.56 2.49 19.99
CA LEU A 231 1.41 3.45 18.91
C LEU A 231 0.26 4.41 19.16
N LEU A 232 -0.92 3.91 19.54
CA LEU A 232 -2.09 4.76 19.81
C LEU A 232 -1.83 5.78 20.92
N ILE A 233 -1.16 5.37 21.99
CA ILE A 233 -0.77 6.27 23.09
C ILE A 233 0.17 7.36 22.56
N ALA A 234 1.20 6.98 21.80
CA ALA A 234 2.17 7.93 21.26
C ALA A 234 1.52 8.92 20.27
N LEU A 235 0.61 8.45 19.42
CA LEU A 235 -0.14 9.31 18.49
C LEU A 235 -1.07 10.28 19.21
N LYS A 236 -1.77 9.82 20.26
CA LYS A 236 -2.59 10.70 21.11
C LYS A 236 -1.73 11.77 21.77
N TYR A 237 -0.61 11.39 22.36
CA TYR A 237 0.34 12.33 22.97
C TYR A 237 0.83 13.37 21.95
N ARG A 238 1.29 12.93 20.77
CA ARG A 238 1.74 13.83 19.68
C ARG A 238 0.63 14.81 19.25
N LYS A 239 -0.61 14.34 19.17
CA LYS A 239 -1.76 15.19 18.84
C LYS A 239 -2.01 16.26 19.90
N VAL A 240 -1.93 15.91 21.18
CA VAL A 240 -2.09 16.84 22.30
C VAL A 240 -0.96 17.87 22.28
N MET A 241 0.29 17.43 22.18
CA MET A 241 1.45 18.32 22.14
C MET A 241 1.42 19.30 20.96
N ASN A 242 0.99 18.83 19.77
CA ASN A 242 0.83 19.70 18.60
C ASN A 242 -0.27 20.76 18.81
N ARG A 243 -1.36 20.41 19.51
CA ARG A 243 -2.41 21.38 19.87
C ARG A 243 -1.89 22.45 20.82
N LEU A 244 -1.09 22.05 21.80
CA LEU A 244 -0.48 22.96 22.77
C LEU A 244 0.55 23.89 22.13
N LYS A 245 1.36 23.36 21.19
CA LYS A 245 2.36 24.15 20.46
C LYS A 245 1.76 25.16 19.46
N HIS A 246 0.54 24.89 18.97
CA HIS A 246 -0.13 25.73 17.97
C HIS A 246 -1.57 26.09 18.38
N PRO A 247 -1.79 26.84 19.48
CA PRO A 247 -3.11 27.08 20.04
C PRO A 247 -4.05 27.86 19.10
N VAL A 248 -3.53 28.85 18.39
CA VAL A 248 -4.31 29.64 17.41
C VAL A 248 -4.83 28.80 16.26
N ARG A 249 -3.97 27.93 15.69
CA ARG A 249 -4.37 27.00 14.62
C ARG A 249 -5.41 25.99 15.12
N THR A 250 -5.27 25.56 16.37
CA THR A 250 -6.21 24.63 17.01
C THR A 250 -7.58 25.28 17.18
N MET A 251 -7.66 26.52 17.68
CA MET A 251 -8.91 27.27 17.79
C MET A 251 -9.60 27.48 16.44
N LYS A 252 -8.86 27.92 15.41
CA LYS A 252 -9.42 28.06 14.04
C LYS A 252 -10.02 26.77 13.51
N ASN A 253 -9.38 25.61 13.78
CA ASN A 253 -9.88 24.31 13.35
C ASN A 253 -11.12 23.84 14.12
N ILE A 254 -11.24 24.21 15.41
CA ILE A 254 -12.44 23.93 16.24
C ILE A 254 -13.61 24.77 15.73
N LEU A 255 -13.42 26.05 15.54
CA LEU A 255 -14.46 26.97 15.05
C LEU A 255 -15.00 26.54 13.66
N LYS A 256 -14.11 26.08 12.73
CA LYS A 256 -14.53 25.52 11.45
C LYS A 256 -15.36 24.24 11.55
N LYS A 257 -15.29 23.50 12.66
CA LYS A 257 -16.09 22.28 12.87
C LYS A 257 -17.43 22.54 13.55
N ILE A 258 -17.54 23.63 14.32
CA ILE A 258 -18.78 24.04 15.00
C ILE A 258 -19.70 24.81 14.02
N GLY A 259 -19.13 25.45 12.98
CA GLY A 259 -19.87 26.18 11.96
C GLY A 259 -20.25 25.34 10.71
N LYS A 260 -20.21 24.03 10.83
CA LYS A 260 -20.76 23.04 9.87
C LYS A 260 -21.78 22.16 10.56
#